data_4ccad138ef1f042d2e41e1dd7459721f
#
_entry.id   4ccad138ef1f042d2e41e1dd7459721f
#
_cell.length_a   1.000
_cell.length_b   1.000
_cell.length_c   1.000
_cell.angle_alpha   90.00
_cell.angle_beta   90.00
_cell.angle_gamma   90.00
#
_symmetry.space_group_name_H-M   'P 1'
#
loop_
_entity.id
_entity.type
_entity.pdbx_description
1 polymer ?
#
loop_
_entity_poly.entity_id
_entity_poly.type
_entity_poly.pdbx_seq_one_letter_code
_entity_poly.pdbx_strand_id
1 'polypeptide(L)'
;MIIGDKVKFHNELGETMKGEVTEVLSDSYDDVQVNAAGEVEYYSKKTGKYVPVRAKHEDSIFWEVKTDLGVEYVLESELEQLSGNL
;
A
#
# COMPACT_ATOMS: atom_id res chain seq x y z
N MET A 1 -4.05 -1.52 -6.41
CA MET A 1 -4.53 -0.60 -5.35
C MET A 1 -4.02 0.80 -5.66
N ILE A 2 -4.87 1.79 -5.55
CA ILE A 2 -4.48 3.18 -5.77
C ILE A 2 -4.82 4.02 -4.52
N ILE A 3 -4.21 5.19 -4.43
CA ILE A 3 -4.48 6.12 -3.33
C ILE A 3 -5.97 6.48 -3.36
N GLY A 4 -6.61 6.44 -2.20
CA GLY A 4 -8.04 6.68 -2.06
C GLY A 4 -8.89 5.42 -1.99
N ASP A 5 -8.31 4.26 -2.27
CA ASP A 5 -9.05 3.01 -2.16
C ASP A 5 -9.47 2.72 -0.73
N LYS A 6 -10.65 2.12 -0.59
CA LYS A 6 -11.15 1.66 0.70
C LYS A 6 -10.65 0.25 0.94
N VAL A 7 -10.18 0.00 2.16
CA VAL A 7 -9.57 -1.27 2.54
C VAL A 7 -10.04 -1.71 3.91
N LYS A 8 -9.82 -2.98 4.22
CA LYS A 8 -9.95 -3.51 5.57
C LYS A 8 -8.74 -4.36 5.91
N PHE A 9 -8.48 -4.47 7.19
CA PHE A 9 -7.38 -5.26 7.72
C PHE A 9 -7.68 -5.63 9.17
N HIS A 10 -6.90 -6.53 9.74
CA HIS A 10 -7.01 -6.87 11.16
C HIS A 10 -5.87 -6.21 11.92
N ASN A 11 -6.18 -5.57 13.05
CA ASN A 11 -5.17 -4.99 13.91
C ASN A 11 -4.54 -6.08 14.80
N GLU A 12 -3.64 -5.69 15.67
CA GLU A 12 -2.93 -6.63 16.55
C GLU A 12 -3.87 -7.38 17.50
N LEU A 13 -5.02 -6.80 17.80
CA LEU A 13 -6.02 -7.42 18.65
C LEU A 13 -6.98 -8.34 17.88
N GLY A 14 -6.78 -8.48 16.58
CA GLY A 14 -7.65 -9.27 15.72
C GLY A 14 -8.95 -8.59 15.33
N GLU A 15 -9.09 -7.30 15.65
CA GLU A 15 -10.28 -6.54 15.28
C GLU A 15 -10.21 -6.10 13.82
N THR A 16 -11.34 -6.16 13.13
CA THR A 16 -11.43 -5.68 11.75
C THR A 16 -11.46 -4.16 11.72
N MET A 17 -10.50 -3.59 11.02
CA MET A 17 -10.39 -2.15 10.83
C MET A 17 -10.70 -1.82 9.38
N LYS A 18 -11.30 -0.67 9.15
CA LYS A 18 -11.59 -0.16 7.80
C LYS A 18 -11.03 1.24 7.67
N GLY A 19 -10.55 1.56 6.48
CA GLY A 19 -10.01 2.88 6.23
C GLY A 19 -9.75 3.15 4.77
N GLU A 20 -9.04 4.24 4.53
CA GLU A 20 -8.71 4.69 3.20
C GLU A 20 -7.20 4.75 3.06
N VAL A 21 -6.69 4.22 1.96
CA VAL A 21 -5.26 4.27 1.64
C VAL A 21 -4.87 5.69 1.26
N THR A 22 -3.86 6.23 1.92
CA THR A 22 -3.41 7.60 1.71
C THR A 22 -2.00 7.68 1.12
N GLU A 23 -1.18 6.66 1.31
CA GLU A 23 0.19 6.67 0.82
C GLU A 23 0.75 5.25 0.74
N VAL A 24 1.68 5.04 -0.18
CA VAL A 24 2.45 3.80 -0.25
C VAL A 24 3.87 4.06 0.25
N LEU A 25 4.42 3.10 1.00
CA LEU A 25 5.72 3.22 1.64
C LEU A 25 6.48 1.90 1.47
N SER A 26 7.79 1.96 1.67
CA SER A 26 8.62 0.76 1.64
C SER A 26 9.76 0.91 2.64
N ASP A 27 10.15 -0.20 3.27
CA ASP A 27 11.35 -0.25 4.09
C ASP A 27 12.59 -0.71 3.31
N SER A 28 12.40 -1.10 2.05
CA SER A 28 13.50 -1.57 1.18
C SER A 28 13.85 -0.60 0.06
N TYR A 29 12.90 0.23 -0.34
CA TYR A 29 13.09 1.20 -1.43
C TYR A 29 12.87 2.61 -0.89
N ASP A 30 13.76 3.52 -1.27
CA ASP A 30 13.71 4.90 -0.78
C ASP A 30 12.61 5.75 -1.42
N ASP A 31 12.15 5.34 -2.58
CA ASP A 31 11.20 6.15 -3.34
C ASP A 31 10.24 5.23 -4.07
N VAL A 32 9.05 5.12 -3.55
CA VAL A 32 7.99 4.29 -4.14
C VAL A 32 6.76 5.14 -4.44
N GLN A 33 6.03 4.73 -5.45
CA GLN A 33 4.77 5.35 -5.85
C GLN A 33 3.83 4.28 -6.39
N VAL A 34 2.57 4.63 -6.52
CA VAL A 34 1.60 3.79 -7.21
C VAL A 34 1.20 4.48 -8.50
N ASN A 35 1.21 3.74 -9.62
CA ASN A 35 0.85 4.28 -10.92
C ASN A 35 -0.67 4.24 -11.15
N ALA A 36 -1.11 4.77 -12.29
CA ALA A 36 -2.53 4.84 -12.61
C ALA A 36 -3.20 3.46 -12.74
N ALA A 37 -2.42 2.43 -13.01
CA ALA A 37 -2.92 1.05 -13.11
C ALA A 37 -3.00 0.36 -11.75
N GLY A 38 -2.58 1.03 -10.67
CA GLY A 38 -2.59 0.47 -9.33
C GLY A 38 -1.37 -0.36 -9.00
N GLU A 39 -0.32 -0.29 -9.81
CA GLU A 39 0.93 -1.00 -9.56
C GLU A 39 1.89 -0.15 -8.76
N VAL A 40 2.59 -0.79 -7.80
CA VAL A 40 3.63 -0.12 -7.03
C VAL A 40 4.93 -0.14 -7.81
N GLU A 41 5.57 1.01 -7.88
CA GLU A 41 6.84 1.20 -8.59
C GLU A 41 7.86 1.83 -7.66
N TYR A 42 9.12 1.58 -7.92
CA TYR A 42 10.21 2.26 -7.22
C TYR A 42 11.14 2.96 -8.22
N TYR A 43 11.80 4.00 -7.76
CA TYR A 43 12.75 4.71 -8.61
C TYR A 43 14.06 3.93 -8.72
N SER A 44 14.43 3.58 -9.94
CA SER A 44 15.69 2.89 -10.22
C SER A 44 16.76 3.91 -10.56
N LYS A 45 17.76 4.06 -9.70
CA LYS A 45 18.90 4.94 -9.96
C LYS A 45 19.71 4.46 -11.16
N LYS A 46 19.67 3.17 -11.42
CA LYS A 46 20.40 2.55 -12.52
C LYS A 46 19.85 2.97 -13.88
N THR A 47 18.53 3.09 -13.99
CA THR A 47 17.87 3.44 -15.23
C THR A 47 17.34 4.86 -15.28
N GLY A 48 17.25 5.53 -14.12
CA GLY A 48 16.67 6.86 -14.01
C GLY A 48 15.16 6.87 -14.19
N LYS A 49 14.49 5.76 -13.98
CA LYS A 49 13.05 5.62 -14.20
C LYS A 49 12.41 4.84 -13.06
N TYR A 50 11.08 5.01 -12.92
CA TYR A 50 10.28 4.17 -12.05
C TYR A 50 10.04 2.83 -12.73
N VAL A 51 10.22 1.76 -11.97
CA VAL A 51 10.02 0.40 -12.47
C VAL A 51 9.15 -0.37 -11.49
N PRO A 52 8.37 -1.36 -11.97
CA PRO A 52 7.49 -2.13 -11.08
C PRO A 52 8.26 -2.89 -10.03
N VAL A 53 7.72 -2.91 -8.81
CA VAL A 53 8.24 -3.74 -7.73
C VAL A 53 7.90 -5.19 -8.05
N ARG A 54 8.90 -6.07 -7.97
CA ARG A 54 8.70 -7.49 -8.24
C ARG A 54 7.95 -8.16 -7.10
N ALA A 55 7.15 -9.18 -7.42
CA ALA A 55 6.34 -9.91 -6.44
C ALA A 55 7.15 -10.38 -5.22
N LYS A 56 8.39 -10.81 -5.42
CA LYS A 56 9.25 -11.27 -4.32
C LYS A 56 9.63 -10.18 -3.32
N HIS A 57 9.36 -8.92 -3.63
CA HIS A 57 9.66 -7.77 -2.77
C HIS A 57 8.40 -7.14 -2.18
N GLU A 58 7.23 -7.76 -2.36
CA GLU A 58 5.97 -7.23 -1.84
C GLU A 58 5.96 -7.14 -0.32
N ASP A 59 6.74 -7.97 0.38
CA ASP A 59 6.87 -7.93 1.84
C ASP A 59 7.40 -6.61 2.35
N SER A 60 8.05 -5.83 1.48
CA SER A 60 8.61 -4.54 1.86
C SER A 60 7.65 -3.37 1.62
N ILE A 61 6.46 -3.65 1.10
CA ILE A 61 5.49 -2.60 0.75
C ILE A 61 4.45 -2.46 1.87
N PHE A 62 4.34 -1.25 2.37
CA PHE A 62 3.37 -0.88 3.38
C PHE A 62 2.44 0.19 2.81
N TRP A 63 1.22 0.20 3.31
CA TRP A 63 0.26 1.24 2.98
C TRP A 63 -0.11 2.00 4.23
N GLU A 64 -0.09 3.32 4.11
CA GLU A 64 -0.65 4.17 5.15
C GLU A 64 -2.16 4.16 4.98
N VAL A 65 -2.87 3.78 6.04
CA VAL A 65 -4.31 3.69 6.04
C VAL A 65 -4.87 4.62 7.10
N LYS A 66 -5.72 5.54 6.68
CA LYS A 66 -6.41 6.44 7.59
C LYS A 66 -7.72 5.79 8.03
N THR A 67 -7.85 5.58 9.35
CA THR A 67 -9.05 5.01 9.96
C THR A 67 -9.69 6.04 10.88
N ASP A 68 -10.86 5.71 11.41
CA ASP A 68 -11.54 6.56 12.39
C ASP A 68 -10.75 6.77 13.68
N LEU A 69 -9.83 5.84 13.97
CA LEU A 69 -9.01 5.87 15.18
C LEU A 69 -7.62 6.44 14.96
N GLY A 70 -7.30 6.84 13.73
CA GLY A 70 -6.00 7.40 13.40
C GLY A 70 -5.38 6.71 12.19
N VAL A 71 -4.06 6.81 12.07
CA VAL A 71 -3.31 6.31 10.93
C VAL A 71 -2.60 5.01 11.32
N GLU A 72 -2.70 4.00 10.44
CA GLU A 72 -2.02 2.71 10.59
C GLU A 72 -1.15 2.45 9.37
N TYR A 73 -0.07 1.71 9.57
CA TYR A 73 0.82 1.28 8.48
C TYR A 73 0.71 -0.23 8.35
N VAL A 74 0.20 -0.69 7.23
CA VAL A 74 -0.20 -2.09 7.05
C VAL A 74 0.50 -2.69 5.85
N LEU A 75 1.06 -3.89 6.01
CA LEU A 75 1.68 -4.63 4.91
C LEU A 75 0.65 -4.88 3.81
N GLU A 76 1.09 -4.79 2.57
CA GLU A 76 0.21 -5.01 1.43
C GLU A 76 -0.51 -6.36 1.50
N SER A 77 0.19 -7.40 1.93
CA SER A 77 -0.38 -8.74 2.04
C SER A 77 -1.49 -8.86 3.09
N GLU A 78 -1.57 -7.92 4.02
CA GLU A 78 -2.55 -7.93 5.10
C GLU A 78 -3.77 -7.07 4.79
N LEU A 79 -3.76 -6.34 3.69
CA LEU A 79 -4.87 -5.50 3.28
C LEU A 79 -5.83 -6.25 2.36
N GLU A 80 -7.11 -6.04 2.59
CA GLU A 80 -8.14 -6.48 1.67
C GLU A 80 -8.81 -5.25 1.08
N GLN A 81 -8.77 -5.15 -0.23
CA GLN A 81 -9.40 -4.04 -0.93
C GLN A 81 -10.91 -4.24 -0.94
N LEU A 82 -11.63 -3.22 -0.51
CA LEU A 82 -13.08 -3.23 -0.56
C LEU A 82 -13.52 -2.78 -1.94
N SER A 83 -14.41 -3.54 -2.57
CA SER A 83 -14.93 -3.18 -3.89
C SER A 83 -15.86 -2.00 -3.78
N GLY A 84 -15.32 -0.81 -3.93
CA GLY A 84 -16.12 0.40 -3.90
C GLY A 84 -16.72 0.77 -5.24
N ASN A 85 -16.44 0.03 -6.26
CA ASN A 85 -16.78 0.36 -7.64
C ASN A 85 -18.00 -0.38 -8.17
N LEU A 86 -18.73 -0.97 -7.31
CA LEU A 86 -19.91 -1.74 -7.70
C LEU A 86 -21.16 -0.89 -7.78
#